data_cf4bb83295aab77c9ffdd20338eb7c5d
#
_entry.id   cf4bb83295aab77c9ffdd20338eb7c5d
#
_cell.length_a   1.000
_cell.length_b   1.000
_cell.length_c   1.000
_cell.angle_alpha   90.00
_cell.angle_beta   90.00
_cell.angle_gamma   90.00
#
_symmetry.space_group_name_H-M   'P 1'
#
loop_
_entity.id
_entity.type
_entity.pdbx_description
1 polymer ?
#
loop_
_entity_poly.entity_id
_entity_poly.type
_entity_poly.pdbx_seq_one_letter_code
_entity_poly.pdbx_strand_id
1 'polypeptide(L)'
;MASDEPPDPGTHGVPDDEGRKSTLIIAAAAGVTAMSFNVWYPFMPLYALELGAKSDADAVAWVALAITMQGVARLTSSALWGILSDRWGRKLMLLRSLYLASITFGFAAVAQEPWHLAVALACQGLFSGFIPASVALVSVLVPDHRLNRSLSTLTGAQHLGTTTGPAVGAVLALLFDFRTTIIVASVVPLITATAVLLWVPRDRIVRRQSAGGQRGELEPFKATPQFILAVGALFSVYAMNELIRLSTPIALKAIKDGADAATVSGITFSLGGLVSALSVLFLAPLVFAPGRLAGAFGAACVVAASGALLLALTDSVPLYVTGFLMVALVVSALVPAINTHIASSVTRSRRGTGFGIAATAQSFSFAIGPAGAAFFAAVSLDLGFAVLAGLFLALGVVMFSAIREHQVMR
;
A
#
# COMPACT_ATOMS: atom_id res chain seq x y z
N MET A 1 -28.93 -25.59 41.08
CA MET A 1 -28.32 -24.36 41.62
C MET A 1 -27.46 -23.78 40.53
N ALA A 2 -28.02 -22.91 39.72
CA ALA A 2 -27.29 -22.15 38.70
C ALA A 2 -26.63 -20.99 39.43
N SER A 3 -25.30 -20.86 39.29
CA SER A 3 -24.54 -19.75 39.86
C SER A 3 -24.86 -18.47 39.06
N ASP A 4 -25.60 -17.56 39.68
CA ASP A 4 -25.71 -16.16 39.27
C ASP A 4 -24.34 -15.47 39.55
N GLU A 5 -23.42 -15.61 38.66
CA GLU A 5 -22.24 -14.76 38.61
C GLU A 5 -22.66 -13.43 37.92
N PRO A 6 -22.48 -12.27 38.62
CA PRO A 6 -22.80 -10.99 37.97
C PRO A 6 -21.89 -10.78 36.77
N PRO A 7 -22.39 -10.21 35.68
CA PRO A 7 -21.60 -9.96 34.46
C PRO A 7 -20.40 -9.07 34.79
N ASP A 8 -19.22 -9.50 34.35
CA ASP A 8 -17.95 -8.81 34.47
C ASP A 8 -18.10 -7.32 34.08
N PRO A 9 -17.82 -6.35 34.96
CA PRO A 9 -17.98 -4.92 34.70
C PRO A 9 -16.99 -4.36 33.66
N GLY A 10 -16.17 -5.22 33.03
CA GLY A 10 -15.20 -4.86 31.98
C GLY A 10 -15.75 -4.84 30.55
N THR A 11 -16.94 -5.38 30.27
CA THR A 11 -17.52 -5.48 28.92
C THR A 11 -18.52 -4.35 28.62
N HIS A 12 -18.10 -3.10 28.69
CA HIS A 12 -18.85 -2.00 28.07
C HIS A 12 -18.54 -1.91 26.56
N GLY A 13 -18.66 -3.01 25.86
CA GLY A 13 -18.59 -3.05 24.40
C GLY A 13 -19.87 -2.53 23.79
N VAL A 14 -19.73 -1.84 22.67
CA VAL A 14 -20.81 -1.57 21.72
C VAL A 14 -21.54 -2.89 21.45
N PRO A 15 -22.90 -2.93 21.41
CA PRO A 15 -23.64 -4.15 21.09
C PRO A 15 -23.08 -4.83 19.85
N ASP A 16 -23.04 -6.16 19.84
CA ASP A 16 -22.41 -6.98 18.79
C ASP A 16 -22.85 -6.60 17.37
N ASP A 17 -24.13 -6.26 17.18
CA ASP A 17 -24.67 -5.84 15.90
C ASP A 17 -24.22 -4.43 15.49
N GLU A 18 -24.07 -3.52 16.43
CA GLU A 18 -23.60 -2.16 16.18
C GLU A 18 -22.11 -2.15 15.87
N GLY A 19 -21.30 -2.98 16.54
CA GLY A 19 -19.89 -3.19 16.24
C GLY A 19 -19.67 -3.78 14.85
N ARG A 20 -20.52 -4.73 14.43
CA ARG A 20 -20.49 -5.31 13.08
C ARG A 20 -20.85 -4.28 12.01
N LYS A 21 -21.93 -3.51 12.21
CA LYS A 21 -22.33 -2.43 11.28
C LYS A 21 -21.23 -1.39 11.14
N SER A 22 -20.65 -0.93 12.26
CA SER A 22 -19.55 0.02 12.27
C SER A 22 -18.33 -0.51 11.52
N THR A 23 -17.97 -1.78 11.71
CA THR A 23 -16.88 -2.43 10.97
C THR A 23 -17.11 -2.41 9.46
N LEU A 24 -18.31 -2.77 9.01
CA LEU A 24 -18.65 -2.79 7.59
C LEU A 24 -18.59 -1.38 6.97
N ILE A 25 -19.11 -0.38 7.67
CA ILE A 25 -19.07 1.01 7.20
C ILE A 25 -17.63 1.51 7.11
N ILE A 26 -16.81 1.26 8.14
CA ILE A 26 -15.40 1.67 8.15
C ILE A 26 -14.61 0.90 7.07
N ALA A 27 -14.86 -0.39 6.89
CA ALA A 27 -14.21 -1.19 5.87
C ALA A 27 -14.59 -0.73 4.46
N ALA A 28 -15.88 -0.48 4.20
CA ALA A 28 -16.34 0.07 2.93
C ALA A 28 -15.73 1.46 2.66
N ALA A 29 -15.76 2.36 3.66
CA ALA A 29 -15.17 3.69 3.56
C ALA A 29 -13.66 3.62 3.29
N ALA A 30 -12.94 2.74 3.98
CA ALA A 30 -11.50 2.56 3.80
C ALA A 30 -11.16 1.93 2.44
N GLY A 31 -11.95 0.95 1.98
CA GLY A 31 -11.78 0.32 0.67
C GLY A 31 -12.03 1.30 -0.48
N VAL A 32 -13.14 2.03 -0.45
CA VAL A 32 -13.48 3.02 -1.48
C VAL A 32 -12.50 4.20 -1.45
N THR A 33 -12.02 4.62 -0.28
CA THR A 33 -10.96 5.62 -0.16
C THR A 33 -9.64 5.11 -0.74
N ALA A 34 -9.22 3.88 -0.42
CA ALA A 34 -8.03 3.26 -0.99
C ALA A 34 -8.11 3.16 -2.52
N MET A 35 -9.29 2.84 -3.07
CA MET A 35 -9.56 2.87 -4.50
C MET A 35 -9.32 4.28 -5.06
N SER A 36 -9.91 5.31 -4.46
CA SER A 36 -9.80 6.69 -4.95
C SER A 36 -8.35 7.20 -4.97
N PHE A 37 -7.52 6.81 -4.00
CA PHE A 37 -6.09 7.11 -4.01
C PHE A 37 -5.38 6.48 -5.23
N ASN A 38 -5.80 5.31 -5.64
CA ASN A 38 -5.16 4.57 -6.74
C ASN A 38 -5.78 4.83 -8.11
N VAL A 39 -6.89 5.56 -8.20
CA VAL A 39 -7.55 5.96 -9.46
C VAL A 39 -6.61 6.77 -10.36
N TRP A 40 -5.92 7.76 -9.82
CA TRP A 40 -5.11 8.70 -10.61
C TRP A 40 -3.59 8.53 -10.40
N TYR A 41 -3.19 7.87 -9.30
CA TYR A 41 -1.79 7.73 -8.91
C TYR A 41 -0.88 7.13 -10.00
N PRO A 42 -1.27 6.06 -10.74
CA PRO A 42 -0.44 5.51 -11.80
C PRO A 42 -0.31 6.43 -13.02
N PHE A 43 -1.26 7.36 -13.22
CA PHE A 43 -1.29 8.26 -14.36
C PHE A 43 -0.62 9.61 -14.10
N MET A 44 -0.08 9.83 -12.90
CA MET A 44 0.58 11.09 -12.54
C MET A 44 1.66 11.54 -13.52
N PRO A 45 2.53 10.68 -14.10
CA PRO A 45 3.51 11.13 -15.08
C PRO A 45 2.87 11.72 -16.33
N LEU A 46 1.76 11.13 -16.81
CA LEU A 46 1.02 11.67 -17.95
C LEU A 46 0.34 12.99 -17.60
N TYR A 47 -0.23 13.11 -16.42
CA TYR A 47 -0.79 14.37 -15.94
C TYR A 47 0.28 15.45 -15.75
N ALA A 48 1.49 15.11 -15.29
CA ALA A 48 2.60 16.06 -15.19
C ALA A 48 3.02 16.61 -16.58
N LEU A 49 2.92 15.81 -17.65
CA LEU A 49 3.12 16.28 -19.01
C LEU A 49 2.05 17.30 -19.44
N GLU A 50 0.78 17.06 -19.13
CA GLU A 50 -0.31 18.02 -19.37
C GLU A 50 -0.12 19.33 -18.60
N LEU A 51 0.52 19.27 -17.42
CA LEU A 51 0.86 20.43 -16.61
C LEU A 51 2.11 21.18 -17.10
N GLY A 52 2.72 20.76 -18.23
CA GLY A 52 3.84 21.46 -18.85
C GLY A 52 5.22 20.93 -18.45
N ALA A 53 5.35 19.69 -18.01
CA ALA A 53 6.67 19.06 -17.87
C ALA A 53 7.37 19.00 -19.23
N LYS A 54 8.67 19.35 -19.26
CA LYS A 54 9.43 19.59 -20.50
C LYS A 54 9.74 18.33 -21.29
N SER A 55 9.75 17.20 -20.62
CA SER A 55 10.04 15.88 -21.21
C SER A 55 9.43 14.77 -20.35
N ASP A 56 9.42 13.55 -20.88
CA ASP A 56 8.99 12.36 -20.13
C ASP A 56 9.84 12.13 -18.88
N ALA A 57 11.16 12.34 -18.96
CA ALA A 57 12.05 12.26 -17.81
C ALA A 57 11.76 13.34 -16.75
N ASP A 58 11.48 14.58 -17.19
CA ASP A 58 11.09 15.68 -16.31
C ASP A 58 9.76 15.38 -15.60
N ALA A 59 8.77 14.83 -16.33
CA ALA A 59 7.50 14.41 -15.74
C ALA A 59 7.67 13.34 -14.66
N VAL A 60 8.46 12.31 -14.92
CA VAL A 60 8.76 11.26 -13.93
C VAL A 60 9.54 11.83 -12.75
N ALA A 61 10.47 12.76 -12.98
CA ALA A 61 11.22 13.43 -11.91
C ALA A 61 10.31 14.24 -10.98
N TRP A 62 9.38 15.02 -11.53
CA TRP A 62 8.38 15.76 -10.74
C TRP A 62 7.49 14.85 -9.91
N VAL A 63 7.01 13.75 -10.51
CA VAL A 63 6.18 12.77 -9.78
C VAL A 63 7.00 12.05 -8.72
N ALA A 64 8.24 11.67 -9.01
CA ALA A 64 9.13 11.06 -8.03
C ALA A 64 9.40 12.01 -6.85
N LEU A 65 9.65 13.29 -7.12
CA LEU A 65 9.79 14.31 -6.09
C LEU A 65 8.51 14.43 -5.24
N ALA A 66 7.35 14.49 -5.89
CA ALA A 66 6.06 14.59 -5.21
C ALA A 66 5.80 13.42 -4.26
N ILE A 67 6.04 12.17 -4.71
CA ILE A 67 5.88 10.97 -3.89
C ILE A 67 6.91 10.90 -2.76
N THR A 68 8.15 11.29 -3.04
CA THR A 68 9.19 11.38 -2.01
C THR A 68 8.83 12.39 -0.92
N MET A 69 8.39 13.59 -1.29
CA MET A 69 7.91 14.60 -0.35
C MET A 69 6.70 14.10 0.46
N GLN A 70 5.77 13.40 -0.19
CA GLN A 70 4.65 12.74 0.49
C GLN A 70 5.13 11.74 1.54
N GLY A 71 6.10 10.88 1.18
CA GLY A 71 6.68 9.88 2.08
C GLY A 71 7.37 10.51 3.29
N VAL A 72 8.22 11.52 3.07
CA VAL A 72 8.91 12.26 4.13
C VAL A 72 7.92 12.96 5.05
N ALA A 73 6.94 13.66 4.49
CA ALA A 73 5.89 14.33 5.26
C ALA A 73 5.07 13.35 6.11
N ARG A 74 4.77 12.16 5.57
CA ARG A 74 4.09 11.09 6.31
C ARG A 74 4.93 10.55 7.47
N LEU A 75 6.22 10.30 7.25
CA LEU A 75 7.13 9.81 8.30
C LEU A 75 7.20 10.80 9.46
N THR A 76 7.39 12.07 9.18
CA THR A 76 7.53 13.13 10.21
C THR A 76 6.22 13.37 10.98
N SER A 77 5.07 13.26 10.31
CA SER A 77 3.76 13.53 10.92
C SER A 77 3.14 12.33 11.64
N SER A 78 3.54 11.11 11.32
CA SER A 78 2.88 9.89 11.82
C SER A 78 2.90 9.76 13.35
N ALA A 79 4.02 10.09 13.98
CA ALA A 79 4.16 10.05 15.43
C ALA A 79 3.26 11.10 16.11
N LEU A 80 3.19 12.31 15.55
CA LEU A 80 2.33 13.38 16.04
C LEU A 80 0.85 12.97 16.01
N TRP A 81 0.40 12.43 14.87
CA TRP A 81 -0.99 11.99 14.72
C TRP A 81 -1.33 10.78 15.60
N GLY A 82 -0.38 9.91 15.90
CA GLY A 82 -0.54 8.84 16.87
C GLY A 82 -0.85 9.39 18.27
N ILE A 83 -0.06 10.35 18.76
CA ILE A 83 -0.25 11.00 20.07
C ILE A 83 -1.59 11.77 20.11
N LEU A 84 -1.94 12.47 19.04
CA LEU A 84 -3.21 13.20 18.95
C LEU A 84 -4.42 12.26 18.91
N SER A 85 -4.28 11.09 18.28
CA SER A 85 -5.31 10.06 18.25
C SER A 85 -5.70 9.58 19.64
N ASP A 86 -4.72 9.41 20.53
CA ASP A 86 -4.97 9.02 21.92
C ASP A 86 -5.64 10.12 22.76
N ARG A 87 -5.44 11.40 22.36
CA ARG A 87 -6.01 12.58 23.09
C ARG A 87 -7.39 12.99 22.58
N TRP A 88 -7.59 13.00 21.28
CA TRP A 88 -8.78 13.57 20.63
C TRP A 88 -9.77 12.51 20.12
N GLY A 89 -9.39 11.23 20.18
CA GLY A 89 -10.21 10.12 19.73
C GLY A 89 -9.88 9.66 18.29
N ARG A 90 -10.14 8.39 18.07
CA ARG A 90 -9.75 7.69 16.82
C ARG A 90 -10.67 8.03 15.66
N LYS A 91 -11.98 8.21 15.94
CA LYS A 91 -12.95 8.65 14.93
C LYS A 91 -12.59 10.02 14.37
N LEU A 92 -12.22 10.98 15.22
CA LEU A 92 -11.81 12.31 14.78
C LEU A 92 -10.56 12.26 13.90
N MET A 93 -9.59 11.40 14.24
CA MET A 93 -8.37 11.24 13.45
C MET A 93 -8.66 10.62 12.08
N LEU A 94 -9.59 9.67 11.99
CA LEU A 94 -10.04 9.11 10.71
C LEU A 94 -10.74 10.19 9.87
N LEU A 95 -11.69 10.91 10.44
CA LEU A 95 -12.40 11.99 9.74
C LEU A 95 -11.45 13.07 9.22
N ARG A 96 -10.52 13.51 10.07
CA ARG A 96 -9.47 14.46 9.68
C ARG A 96 -8.70 13.99 8.45
N SER A 97 -8.22 12.73 8.48
CA SER A 97 -7.41 12.20 7.37
C SER A 97 -8.20 12.07 6.06
N LEU A 98 -9.50 11.75 6.14
CA LEU A 98 -10.36 11.65 4.96
C LEU A 98 -10.73 13.03 4.40
N TYR A 99 -11.16 14.00 5.24
CA TYR A 99 -11.48 15.35 4.78
C TYR A 99 -10.28 16.06 4.18
N LEU A 100 -9.11 15.96 4.84
CA LEU A 100 -7.90 16.60 4.32
C LEU A 100 -7.36 15.88 3.07
N ALA A 101 -7.58 14.58 2.92
CA ALA A 101 -7.30 13.89 1.66
C ALA A 101 -8.16 14.44 0.51
N SER A 102 -9.46 14.67 0.74
CA SER A 102 -10.33 15.30 -0.26
C SER A 102 -9.82 16.68 -0.68
N ILE A 103 -9.45 17.52 0.28
CA ILE A 103 -8.94 18.87 0.02
C ILE A 103 -7.62 18.82 -0.78
N THR A 104 -6.69 17.95 -0.39
CA THR A 104 -5.38 17.86 -1.06
C THR A 104 -5.50 17.28 -2.47
N PHE A 105 -6.44 16.37 -2.73
CA PHE A 105 -6.74 15.90 -4.08
C PHE A 105 -7.42 16.98 -4.92
N GLY A 106 -8.36 17.72 -4.32
CA GLY A 106 -8.95 18.90 -4.97
C GLY A 106 -7.88 19.93 -5.37
N PHE A 107 -6.87 20.14 -4.51
CA PHE A 107 -5.74 21.02 -4.85
C PHE A 107 -4.88 20.44 -6.00
N ALA A 108 -4.65 19.12 -6.03
CA ALA A 108 -3.97 18.47 -7.16
C ALA A 108 -4.76 18.60 -8.47
N ALA A 109 -6.10 18.57 -8.42
CA ALA A 109 -6.96 18.71 -9.58
C ALA A 109 -6.89 20.11 -10.22
N VAL A 110 -6.68 21.16 -9.42
CA VAL A 110 -6.54 22.55 -9.92
C VAL A 110 -5.09 22.94 -10.21
N ALA A 111 -4.16 22.00 -10.17
CA ALA A 111 -2.76 22.24 -10.51
C ALA A 111 -2.63 22.84 -11.92
N GLN A 112 -1.67 23.74 -12.09
CA GLN A 112 -1.35 24.39 -13.37
C GLN A 112 0.08 24.11 -13.80
N GLU A 113 0.94 23.71 -12.86
CA GLU A 113 2.34 23.39 -13.08
C GLU A 113 2.71 22.10 -12.32
N PRO A 114 3.73 21.35 -12.77
CA PRO A 114 4.12 20.07 -12.14
C PRO A 114 4.48 20.19 -10.66
N TRP A 115 5.09 21.29 -10.21
CA TRP A 115 5.47 21.47 -8.81
C TRP A 115 4.26 21.58 -7.85
N HIS A 116 3.07 21.97 -8.35
CA HIS A 116 1.84 21.96 -7.56
C HIS A 116 1.50 20.53 -7.08
N LEU A 117 1.81 19.51 -7.90
CA LEU A 117 1.63 18.10 -7.49
C LEU A 117 2.54 17.75 -6.30
N ALA A 118 3.78 18.24 -6.30
CA ALA A 118 4.71 18.01 -5.20
C ALA A 118 4.18 18.61 -3.88
N VAL A 119 3.63 19.82 -3.93
CA VAL A 119 3.01 20.47 -2.77
C VAL A 119 1.73 19.74 -2.34
N ALA A 120 0.87 19.36 -3.29
CA ALA A 120 -0.37 18.63 -3.00
C ALA A 120 -0.09 17.30 -2.29
N LEU A 121 0.88 16.52 -2.81
CA LEU A 121 1.25 15.24 -2.22
C LEU A 121 2.02 15.39 -0.90
N ALA A 122 2.86 16.41 -0.74
CA ALA A 122 3.49 16.72 0.55
C ALA A 122 2.43 17.01 1.62
N CYS A 123 1.44 17.85 1.31
CA CYS A 123 0.31 18.12 2.20
C CYS A 123 -0.49 16.84 2.48
N GLN A 124 -0.74 16.02 1.47
CA GLN A 124 -1.44 14.74 1.63
C GLN A 124 -0.65 13.79 2.53
N GLY A 125 0.68 13.73 2.40
CA GLY A 125 1.56 12.98 3.30
C GLY A 125 1.46 13.47 4.74
N LEU A 126 1.54 14.79 4.96
CA LEU A 126 1.45 15.42 6.27
C LEU A 126 0.13 15.08 6.98
N PHE A 127 -0.97 15.06 6.25
CA PHE A 127 -2.30 14.81 6.77
C PHE A 127 -2.77 13.35 6.62
N SER A 128 -1.92 12.45 6.14
CA SER A 128 -2.25 11.04 5.93
C SER A 128 -2.56 10.31 7.24
N GLY A 129 -2.94 9.06 7.14
CA GLY A 129 -3.14 8.19 8.29
C GLY A 129 -4.51 7.52 8.35
N PHE A 130 -5.30 7.50 7.25
CA PHE A 130 -6.62 6.87 7.27
C PHE A 130 -6.55 5.35 7.54
N ILE A 131 -5.49 4.66 7.05
CA ILE A 131 -5.30 3.23 7.29
C ILE A 131 -5.11 2.94 8.78
N PRO A 132 -4.08 3.48 9.47
CA PRO A 132 -3.89 3.22 10.88
C PRO A 132 -5.04 3.76 11.74
N ALA A 133 -5.66 4.88 11.37
CA ALA A 133 -6.82 5.41 12.08
C ALA A 133 -8.05 4.49 11.96
N SER A 134 -8.28 3.87 10.79
CA SER A 134 -9.34 2.89 10.59
C SER A 134 -9.11 1.65 11.44
N VAL A 135 -7.89 1.12 11.46
CA VAL A 135 -7.49 -0.03 12.28
C VAL A 135 -7.69 0.29 13.77
N ALA A 136 -7.22 1.45 14.21
CA ALA A 136 -7.34 1.89 15.60
C ALA A 136 -8.81 2.09 16.01
N LEU A 137 -9.66 2.63 15.11
CA LEU A 137 -11.07 2.83 15.39
C LEU A 137 -11.82 1.50 15.48
N VAL A 138 -11.62 0.58 14.54
CA VAL A 138 -12.22 -0.76 14.56
C VAL A 138 -11.81 -1.49 15.84
N SER A 139 -10.54 -1.41 16.24
CA SER A 139 -10.03 -2.12 17.42
C SER A 139 -10.66 -1.71 18.76
N VAL A 140 -11.34 -0.57 18.82
CA VAL A 140 -12.05 -0.13 20.05
C VAL A 140 -13.56 -0.23 19.95
N LEU A 141 -14.10 -0.38 18.74
CA LEU A 141 -15.53 -0.53 18.54
C LEU A 141 -15.98 -1.99 18.55
N VAL A 142 -15.03 -2.94 18.46
CA VAL A 142 -15.34 -4.36 18.30
C VAL A 142 -14.80 -5.16 19.47
N PRO A 143 -15.57 -6.11 20.04
CA PRO A 143 -15.11 -7.02 21.08
C PRO A 143 -13.95 -7.91 20.64
N ASP A 144 -13.07 -8.30 21.58
CA ASP A 144 -11.84 -9.05 21.30
C ASP A 144 -12.08 -10.34 20.48
N HIS A 145 -13.19 -11.06 20.74
CA HIS A 145 -13.49 -12.30 20.02
C HIS A 145 -13.80 -12.10 18.54
N ARG A 146 -14.16 -10.88 18.10
CA ARG A 146 -14.42 -10.51 16.70
C ARG A 146 -13.32 -9.68 16.07
N LEU A 147 -12.35 -9.21 16.84
CA LEU A 147 -11.32 -8.28 16.41
C LEU A 147 -10.57 -8.77 15.15
N ASN A 148 -10.09 -10.01 15.16
CA ASN A 148 -9.37 -10.58 14.04
C ASN A 148 -10.20 -10.59 12.75
N ARG A 149 -11.47 -10.99 12.83
CA ARG A 149 -12.38 -11.01 11.68
C ARG A 149 -12.64 -9.60 11.14
N SER A 150 -12.85 -8.64 12.04
CA SER A 150 -13.11 -7.25 11.67
C SER A 150 -11.90 -6.59 11.02
N LEU A 151 -10.69 -6.82 11.55
CA LEU A 151 -9.45 -6.32 10.95
C LEU A 151 -9.16 -6.98 9.59
N SER A 152 -9.44 -8.28 9.45
CA SER A 152 -9.31 -8.97 8.16
C SER A 152 -10.28 -8.40 7.12
N THR A 153 -11.53 -8.11 7.52
CA THR A 153 -12.52 -7.47 6.63
C THR A 153 -12.06 -6.08 6.20
N LEU A 154 -11.57 -5.27 7.14
CA LEU A 154 -11.04 -3.94 6.87
C LEU A 154 -9.86 -3.98 5.90
N THR A 155 -8.86 -4.83 6.19
CA THR A 155 -7.67 -4.98 5.37
C THR A 155 -8.01 -5.53 3.98
N GLY A 156 -8.91 -6.51 3.90
CA GLY A 156 -9.41 -7.04 2.64
C GLY A 156 -10.08 -5.97 1.78
N ALA A 157 -10.93 -5.13 2.37
CA ALA A 157 -11.57 -4.02 1.66
C ALA A 157 -10.55 -3.00 1.15
N GLN A 158 -9.53 -2.65 1.96
CA GLN A 158 -8.44 -1.75 1.55
C GLN A 158 -7.65 -2.32 0.38
N HIS A 159 -7.31 -3.61 0.41
CA HIS A 159 -6.61 -4.27 -0.69
C HIS A 159 -7.44 -4.32 -1.97
N LEU A 160 -8.73 -4.65 -1.87
CA LEU A 160 -9.63 -4.60 -3.01
C LEU A 160 -9.69 -3.20 -3.63
N GLY A 161 -9.81 -2.18 -2.80
CA GLY A 161 -9.80 -0.79 -3.27
C GLY A 161 -8.49 -0.43 -3.97
N THR A 162 -7.36 -0.74 -3.37
CA THR A 162 -6.04 -0.47 -3.97
C THR A 162 -5.86 -1.18 -5.31
N THR A 163 -6.35 -2.41 -5.42
CA THR A 163 -6.23 -3.25 -6.63
C THR A 163 -7.17 -2.79 -7.74
N THR A 164 -8.41 -2.38 -7.40
CA THR A 164 -9.41 -1.95 -8.40
C THR A 164 -9.26 -0.49 -8.81
N GLY A 165 -8.58 0.33 -7.99
CA GLY A 165 -8.39 1.75 -8.25
C GLY A 165 -7.86 2.08 -9.63
N PRO A 166 -6.73 1.50 -10.09
CA PRO A 166 -6.18 1.76 -11.42
C PRO A 166 -7.15 1.41 -12.55
N ALA A 167 -7.96 0.35 -12.39
CA ALA A 167 -8.97 -0.04 -13.35
C ALA A 167 -10.06 1.03 -13.51
N VAL A 168 -10.58 1.49 -12.37
CA VAL A 168 -11.56 2.59 -12.34
C VAL A 168 -10.95 3.87 -12.92
N GLY A 169 -9.69 4.15 -12.57
CA GLY A 169 -8.94 5.29 -13.10
C GLY A 169 -8.80 5.27 -14.61
N ALA A 170 -8.51 4.10 -15.17
CA ALA A 170 -8.43 3.93 -16.61
C ALA A 170 -9.77 4.22 -17.32
N VAL A 171 -10.87 3.71 -16.77
CA VAL A 171 -12.21 3.98 -17.32
C VAL A 171 -12.54 5.47 -17.24
N LEU A 172 -12.24 6.10 -16.10
CA LEU A 172 -12.48 7.53 -15.93
C LEU A 172 -11.60 8.38 -16.87
N ALA A 173 -10.32 8.00 -17.05
CA ALA A 173 -9.42 8.69 -17.95
C ALA A 173 -9.80 8.52 -19.44
N LEU A 174 -10.50 7.44 -19.79
CA LEU A 174 -11.08 7.23 -21.12
C LEU A 174 -12.32 8.09 -21.38
N LEU A 175 -13.14 8.28 -20.35
CA LEU A 175 -14.40 9.02 -20.47
C LEU A 175 -14.23 10.52 -20.24
N PHE A 176 -13.20 10.89 -19.50
CA PHE A 176 -12.91 12.24 -19.04
C PHE A 176 -11.41 12.54 -19.16
N ASP A 177 -11.02 13.77 -18.88
CA ASP A 177 -9.62 14.18 -18.72
C ASP A 177 -9.04 13.76 -17.33
N PHE A 178 -7.72 13.86 -17.17
CA PHE A 178 -7.08 13.54 -15.88
C PHE A 178 -7.54 14.46 -14.76
N ARG A 179 -7.80 15.73 -15.05
CA ARG A 179 -8.27 16.71 -14.07
C ARG A 179 -9.63 16.34 -13.51
N THR A 180 -10.59 16.00 -14.37
CA THR A 180 -11.92 15.52 -13.96
C THR A 180 -11.81 14.20 -13.18
N THR A 181 -10.94 13.30 -13.60
CA THR A 181 -10.66 12.05 -12.88
C THR A 181 -10.18 12.31 -11.44
N ILE A 182 -9.28 13.28 -11.23
CA ILE A 182 -8.79 13.66 -9.91
C ILE A 182 -9.90 14.35 -9.07
N ILE A 183 -10.75 15.17 -9.70
CA ILE A 183 -11.92 15.78 -9.02
C ILE A 183 -12.85 14.68 -8.51
N VAL A 184 -13.21 13.70 -9.34
CA VAL A 184 -14.01 12.55 -8.92
C VAL A 184 -13.34 11.80 -7.77
N ALA A 185 -12.04 11.54 -7.87
CA ALA A 185 -11.27 10.92 -6.81
C ALA A 185 -11.26 11.76 -5.51
N SER A 186 -11.30 13.09 -5.59
CA SER A 186 -11.32 13.98 -4.42
C SER A 186 -12.66 13.97 -3.67
N VAL A 187 -13.76 13.75 -4.38
CA VAL A 187 -15.11 13.69 -3.78
C VAL A 187 -15.31 12.41 -2.97
N VAL A 188 -14.66 11.33 -3.33
CA VAL A 188 -14.80 10.03 -2.66
C VAL A 188 -14.41 10.07 -1.17
N PRO A 189 -13.24 10.57 -0.76
CA PRO A 189 -12.89 10.70 0.66
C PRO A 189 -13.86 11.61 1.43
N LEU A 190 -14.44 12.64 0.79
CA LEU A 190 -15.46 13.50 1.37
C LEU A 190 -16.74 12.74 1.70
N ILE A 191 -17.22 11.94 0.74
CA ILE A 191 -18.43 11.09 0.92
C ILE A 191 -18.16 10.06 2.02
N THR A 192 -17.03 9.37 1.98
CA THR A 192 -16.70 8.34 2.98
C THR A 192 -16.48 8.93 4.37
N ALA A 193 -15.89 10.13 4.49
CA ALA A 193 -15.79 10.87 5.74
C ALA A 193 -17.17 11.20 6.31
N THR A 194 -18.08 11.69 5.46
CA THR A 194 -19.45 12.01 5.85
C THR A 194 -20.22 10.77 6.28
N ALA A 195 -20.06 9.65 5.57
CA ALA A 195 -20.64 8.38 5.96
C ALA A 195 -20.15 7.90 7.35
N VAL A 196 -18.84 7.97 7.59
CA VAL A 196 -18.24 7.65 8.89
C VAL A 196 -18.74 8.62 9.98
N LEU A 197 -18.84 9.90 9.66
CA LEU A 197 -19.35 10.91 10.60
C LEU A 197 -20.76 10.60 11.08
N LEU A 198 -21.64 10.26 10.15
CA LEU A 198 -23.10 10.07 10.42
C LEU A 198 -23.40 8.68 11.02
N TRP A 199 -22.76 7.63 10.55
CA TRP A 199 -23.20 6.26 10.85
C TRP A 199 -22.29 5.48 11.79
N VAL A 200 -21.06 5.95 12.05
CA VAL A 200 -20.19 5.30 13.03
C VAL A 200 -20.30 6.02 14.38
N PRO A 201 -20.51 5.31 15.49
CA PRO A 201 -20.59 5.93 16.81
C PRO A 201 -19.26 6.62 17.19
N ARG A 202 -19.34 7.59 18.10
CA ARG A 202 -18.14 8.21 18.68
C ARG A 202 -17.43 7.20 19.56
N ASP A 203 -16.14 7.05 19.36
CA ASP A 203 -15.32 6.31 20.30
C ASP A 203 -15.27 7.06 21.65
N ARG A 204 -15.59 6.35 22.74
CA ARG A 204 -15.36 6.89 24.06
C ARG A 204 -13.85 6.96 24.24
N ILE A 205 -13.32 8.16 24.54
CA ILE A 205 -11.93 8.32 24.96
C ILE A 205 -11.83 7.61 26.30
N VAL A 206 -11.51 6.31 26.25
CA VAL A 206 -11.06 5.61 27.44
C VAL A 206 -9.69 6.21 27.72
N ARG A 207 -9.67 7.19 28.62
CA ARG A 207 -8.43 7.66 29.23
C ARG A 207 -7.78 6.40 29.80
N ARG A 208 -6.83 5.85 29.06
CA ARG A 208 -6.02 4.73 29.54
C ARG A 208 -5.42 5.24 30.83
N GLN A 209 -6.11 4.99 31.93
CA GLN A 209 -5.43 4.95 33.20
C GLN A 209 -4.27 4.03 32.93
N SER A 210 -3.07 4.57 33.07
CA SER A 210 -1.86 3.77 33.13
C SER A 210 -2.19 2.66 34.09
N ALA A 211 -2.70 1.55 33.59
CA ALA A 211 -2.79 0.34 34.36
C ALA A 211 -1.33 0.11 34.72
N GLY A 212 -1.03 0.36 35.98
CA GLY A 212 0.19 -0.07 36.67
C GLY A 212 0.23 -1.58 36.70
N GLY A 213 -0.02 -2.22 35.57
CA GLY A 213 0.14 -3.63 35.31
C GLY A 213 1.53 -3.78 34.72
N GLN A 214 2.43 -4.23 35.59
CA GLN A 214 3.71 -4.86 35.32
C GLN A 214 4.19 -4.59 33.88
N ARG A 215 5.04 -3.57 33.74
CA ARG A 215 6.11 -3.61 32.74
C ARG A 215 6.97 -4.83 33.14
N GLY A 216 6.49 -6.02 32.82
CA GLY A 216 7.38 -7.14 32.67
C GLY A 216 8.47 -6.62 31.76
N GLU A 217 9.71 -6.74 32.18
CA GLU A 217 10.88 -6.33 31.39
C GLU A 217 10.70 -6.91 30.03
N LEU A 218 10.26 -6.05 29.08
CA LEU A 218 10.10 -6.45 27.70
C LEU A 218 11.50 -6.78 27.22
N GLU A 219 11.79 -8.05 27.01
CA GLU A 219 13.07 -8.45 26.43
C GLU A 219 13.47 -7.50 25.30
N PRO A 220 14.72 -7.06 25.24
CA PRO A 220 15.17 -6.15 24.21
C PRO A 220 14.86 -6.76 22.82
N PHE A 221 14.37 -5.94 21.90
CA PHE A 221 14.11 -6.39 20.54
C PHE A 221 15.44 -6.80 19.89
N LYS A 222 15.62 -8.09 19.63
CA LYS A 222 16.78 -8.62 18.91
C LYS A 222 16.40 -8.81 17.45
N ALA A 223 16.97 -7.99 16.57
CA ALA A 223 16.84 -8.18 15.13
C ALA A 223 17.65 -9.40 14.72
N THR A 224 17.00 -10.51 14.42
CA THR A 224 17.68 -11.70 13.88
C THR A 224 18.09 -11.43 12.42
N PRO A 225 19.14 -12.10 11.89
CA PRO A 225 19.50 -11.98 10.48
C PRO A 225 18.32 -12.28 9.54
N GLN A 226 17.49 -13.27 9.87
CA GLN A 226 16.28 -13.62 9.12
C GLN A 226 15.26 -12.49 9.10
N PHE A 227 15.08 -11.79 10.24
CA PHE A 227 14.20 -10.62 10.32
C PHE A 227 14.71 -9.49 9.42
N ILE A 228 16.03 -9.19 9.48
CA ILE A 228 16.65 -8.13 8.67
C ILE A 228 16.50 -8.44 7.18
N LEU A 229 16.76 -9.70 6.78
CA LEU A 229 16.60 -10.14 5.39
C LEU A 229 15.14 -10.06 4.92
N ALA A 230 14.18 -10.45 5.75
CA ALA A 230 12.77 -10.36 5.41
C ALA A 230 12.31 -8.89 5.25
N VAL A 231 12.77 -8.00 6.13
CA VAL A 231 12.49 -6.55 6.03
C VAL A 231 13.16 -5.95 4.78
N GLY A 232 14.39 -6.35 4.50
CA GLY A 232 15.11 -5.97 3.27
C GLY A 232 14.41 -6.47 2.00
N ALA A 233 13.90 -7.71 2.01
CA ALA A 233 13.11 -8.25 0.92
C ALA A 233 11.80 -7.48 0.71
N LEU A 234 11.10 -7.12 1.79
CA LEU A 234 9.89 -6.31 1.72
C LEU A 234 10.17 -4.94 1.10
N PHE A 235 11.21 -4.27 1.58
CA PHE A 235 11.68 -3.01 1.02
C PHE A 235 11.98 -3.12 -0.48
N SER A 236 12.75 -4.13 -0.88
CA SER A 236 13.17 -4.33 -2.28
C SER A 236 11.96 -4.57 -3.18
N VAL A 237 11.04 -5.46 -2.78
CA VAL A 237 9.84 -5.77 -3.56
C VAL A 237 8.97 -4.52 -3.77
N TYR A 238 8.75 -3.73 -2.73
CA TYR A 238 7.98 -2.48 -2.86
C TYR A 238 8.71 -1.43 -3.70
N ALA A 239 10.03 -1.25 -3.53
CA ALA A 239 10.80 -0.29 -4.30
C ALA A 239 10.81 -0.64 -5.80
N MET A 240 11.03 -1.91 -6.14
CA MET A 240 10.98 -2.40 -7.52
C MET A 240 9.58 -2.25 -8.12
N ASN A 241 8.52 -2.53 -7.35
CA ASN A 241 7.14 -2.33 -7.80
C ASN A 241 6.81 -0.86 -8.10
N GLU A 242 7.23 0.07 -7.25
CA GLU A 242 7.01 1.50 -7.48
C GLU A 242 7.78 2.01 -8.71
N LEU A 243 9.01 1.53 -8.94
CA LEU A 243 9.77 1.85 -10.14
C LEU A 243 9.01 1.42 -11.41
N ILE A 244 8.57 0.17 -11.49
CA ILE A 244 7.80 -0.35 -12.63
C ILE A 244 6.51 0.44 -12.81
N ARG A 245 5.79 0.69 -11.73
CA ARG A 245 4.50 1.37 -11.76
C ARG A 245 4.58 2.78 -12.33
N LEU A 246 5.61 3.54 -11.95
CA LEU A 246 5.80 4.91 -12.45
C LEU A 246 6.38 4.95 -13.87
N SER A 247 7.21 3.98 -14.23
CA SER A 247 7.82 3.93 -15.56
C SER A 247 6.85 3.41 -16.64
N THR A 248 5.88 2.57 -16.27
CA THR A 248 4.97 1.91 -17.22
C THR A 248 4.22 2.87 -18.17
N PRO A 249 3.58 3.98 -17.70
CA PRO A 249 2.86 4.86 -18.61
C PRO A 249 3.78 5.54 -19.64
N ILE A 250 5.00 5.88 -19.23
CA ILE A 250 5.99 6.50 -20.12
C ILE A 250 6.59 5.48 -21.09
N ALA A 251 6.88 4.26 -20.63
CA ALA A 251 7.35 3.19 -21.51
C ALA A 251 6.30 2.81 -22.57
N LEU A 252 5.03 2.69 -22.17
CA LEU A 252 3.94 2.42 -23.12
C LEU A 252 3.70 3.58 -24.10
N LYS A 253 3.92 4.84 -23.68
CA LYS A 253 3.88 6.01 -24.55
C LYS A 253 5.00 5.96 -25.59
N ALA A 254 6.17 5.46 -25.26
CA ALA A 254 7.27 5.29 -26.21
C ALA A 254 7.00 4.20 -27.26
N ILE A 255 6.25 3.14 -26.88
CA ILE A 255 5.88 2.04 -27.78
C ILE A 255 4.70 2.44 -28.69
N LYS A 256 3.77 3.27 -28.21
CA LYS A 256 2.56 3.65 -28.94
C LYS A 256 2.27 5.14 -28.78
N ASP A 257 2.28 5.85 -29.92
CA ASP A 257 2.10 7.30 -29.94
C ASP A 257 0.74 7.77 -29.42
N GLY A 258 0.74 8.88 -28.69
CA GLY A 258 -0.41 9.76 -28.46
C GLY A 258 -1.45 9.28 -27.44
N ALA A 259 -2.72 9.58 -27.70
CA ALA A 259 -3.88 9.38 -26.80
C ALA A 259 -4.11 7.92 -26.38
N ASP A 260 -3.61 6.95 -27.13
CA ASP A 260 -3.72 5.53 -26.85
C ASP A 260 -2.86 5.09 -25.63
N ALA A 261 -1.81 5.83 -25.28
CA ALA A 261 -0.90 5.44 -24.18
C ALA A 261 -1.61 5.40 -22.81
N ALA A 262 -2.49 6.36 -22.53
CA ALA A 262 -3.27 6.38 -21.29
C ALA A 262 -4.24 5.19 -21.22
N THR A 263 -4.91 4.89 -22.34
CA THR A 263 -5.81 3.74 -22.47
C THR A 263 -5.09 2.42 -22.25
N VAL A 264 -3.96 2.22 -22.93
CA VAL A 264 -3.17 1.00 -22.83
C VAL A 264 -2.58 0.86 -21.41
N SER A 265 -2.10 1.95 -20.83
CA SER A 265 -1.63 1.95 -19.43
C SER A 265 -2.76 1.56 -18.46
N GLY A 266 -3.94 2.10 -18.67
CA GLY A 266 -5.13 1.78 -17.89
C GLY A 266 -5.52 0.31 -17.99
N ILE A 267 -5.56 -0.25 -19.19
CA ILE A 267 -5.81 -1.69 -19.41
C ILE A 267 -4.72 -2.53 -18.70
N THR A 268 -3.45 -2.13 -18.85
CA THR A 268 -2.31 -2.83 -18.22
C THR A 268 -2.45 -2.86 -16.71
N PHE A 269 -2.75 -1.72 -16.08
CA PHE A 269 -2.97 -1.65 -14.63
C PHE A 269 -4.22 -2.40 -14.18
N SER A 270 -5.30 -2.38 -14.98
CA SER A 270 -6.53 -3.11 -14.68
C SER A 270 -6.30 -4.63 -14.68
N LEU A 271 -5.65 -5.14 -15.73
CA LEU A 271 -5.27 -6.54 -15.82
C LEU A 271 -4.29 -6.91 -14.70
N GLY A 272 -3.29 -6.05 -14.43
CA GLY A 272 -2.35 -6.22 -13.33
C GLY A 272 -3.05 -6.27 -11.96
N GLY A 273 -4.04 -5.43 -11.74
CA GLY A 273 -4.87 -5.43 -10.55
C GLY A 273 -5.65 -6.74 -10.38
N LEU A 274 -6.28 -7.23 -11.46
CA LEU A 274 -7.00 -8.50 -11.46
C LEU A 274 -6.05 -9.68 -11.17
N VAL A 275 -4.92 -9.74 -11.87
CA VAL A 275 -3.90 -10.76 -11.68
C VAL A 275 -3.34 -10.73 -10.26
N SER A 276 -3.10 -9.53 -9.70
CA SER A 276 -2.67 -9.35 -8.31
C SER A 276 -3.68 -9.89 -7.30
N ALA A 277 -4.96 -9.61 -7.50
CA ALA A 277 -6.03 -10.13 -6.64
C ALA A 277 -6.10 -11.66 -6.69
N LEU A 278 -6.09 -12.25 -7.88
CA LEU A 278 -6.08 -13.69 -8.07
C LEU A 278 -4.82 -14.34 -7.47
N SER A 279 -3.68 -13.67 -7.59
CA SER A 279 -2.42 -14.11 -7.01
C SER A 279 -2.47 -14.18 -5.49
N VAL A 280 -2.95 -13.13 -4.82
CA VAL A 280 -3.06 -13.10 -3.35
C VAL A 280 -4.07 -14.12 -2.84
N LEU A 281 -5.22 -14.26 -3.52
CA LEU A 281 -6.31 -15.12 -3.07
C LEU A 281 -6.03 -16.62 -3.31
N PHE A 282 -5.45 -16.96 -4.44
CA PHE A 282 -5.32 -18.34 -4.88
C PHE A 282 -3.87 -18.82 -4.97
N LEU A 283 -2.98 -18.03 -5.57
CA LEU A 283 -1.61 -18.48 -5.82
C LEU A 283 -0.75 -18.43 -4.54
N ALA A 284 -0.81 -17.36 -3.78
CA ALA A 284 0.04 -17.19 -2.59
C ALA A 284 -0.17 -18.33 -1.55
N PRO A 285 -1.40 -18.71 -1.17
CA PRO A 285 -1.61 -19.82 -0.23
C PRO A 285 -1.16 -21.19 -0.76
N LEU A 286 -1.26 -21.42 -2.08
CA LEU A 286 -0.89 -22.69 -2.71
C LEU A 286 0.63 -22.84 -2.84
N VAL A 287 1.31 -21.78 -3.25
CA VAL A 287 2.74 -21.82 -3.61
C VAL A 287 3.63 -21.67 -2.38
N PHE A 288 3.28 -20.77 -1.46
CA PHE A 288 4.09 -20.46 -0.27
C PHE A 288 3.70 -21.30 0.96
N ALA A 289 3.36 -22.56 0.73
CA ALA A 289 3.05 -23.51 1.81
C ALA A 289 4.29 -23.81 2.69
N PRO A 290 4.11 -24.16 3.96
CA PRO A 290 5.21 -24.57 4.85
C PRO A 290 6.04 -25.71 4.22
N GLY A 291 7.37 -25.60 4.31
CA GLY A 291 8.31 -26.59 3.74
C GLY A 291 8.71 -26.35 2.27
N ARG A 292 7.97 -25.54 1.51
CA ARG A 292 8.29 -25.20 0.11
C ARG A 292 8.70 -23.74 -0.08
N LEU A 293 8.73 -22.97 0.99
CA LEU A 293 8.88 -21.51 0.94
C LEU A 293 10.14 -21.05 0.19
N ALA A 294 11.30 -21.68 0.43
CA ALA A 294 12.56 -21.32 -0.22
C ALA A 294 12.51 -21.49 -1.74
N GLY A 295 12.12 -22.70 -2.20
CA GLY A 295 12.02 -22.99 -3.63
C GLY A 295 10.97 -22.15 -4.34
N ALA A 296 9.81 -21.98 -3.69
CA ALA A 296 8.72 -21.15 -4.21
C ALA A 296 9.15 -19.67 -4.35
N PHE A 297 9.88 -19.14 -3.36
CA PHE A 297 10.38 -17.77 -3.41
C PHE A 297 11.39 -17.56 -4.54
N GLY A 298 12.36 -18.49 -4.68
CA GLY A 298 13.34 -18.47 -5.77
C GLY A 298 12.67 -18.54 -7.15
N ALA A 299 11.75 -19.50 -7.34
CA ALA A 299 11.01 -19.65 -8.61
C ALA A 299 10.18 -18.41 -8.94
N ALA A 300 9.51 -17.83 -7.93
CA ALA A 300 8.74 -16.60 -8.09
C ALA A 300 9.65 -15.44 -8.55
N CYS A 301 10.82 -15.27 -7.94
CA CYS A 301 11.77 -14.24 -8.35
C CYS A 301 12.31 -14.45 -9.78
N VAL A 302 12.48 -15.70 -10.23
CA VAL A 302 12.85 -15.98 -11.64
C VAL A 302 11.73 -15.55 -12.59
N VAL A 303 10.47 -15.82 -12.27
CA VAL A 303 9.32 -15.39 -13.08
C VAL A 303 9.24 -13.86 -13.13
N ALA A 304 9.44 -13.16 -11.98
CA ALA A 304 9.47 -11.70 -11.96
C ALA A 304 10.63 -11.11 -12.76
N ALA A 305 11.81 -11.73 -12.67
CA ALA A 305 12.98 -11.34 -13.46
C ALA A 305 12.75 -11.52 -14.96
N SER A 306 12.15 -12.63 -15.38
CA SER A 306 11.77 -12.88 -16.78
C SER A 306 10.76 -11.84 -17.27
N GLY A 307 9.77 -11.48 -16.44
CA GLY A 307 8.82 -10.42 -16.72
C GLY A 307 9.50 -9.06 -16.87
N ALA A 308 10.39 -8.70 -15.94
CA ALA A 308 11.14 -7.44 -16.01
C ALA A 308 12.09 -7.38 -17.22
N LEU A 309 12.71 -8.50 -17.58
CA LEU A 309 13.53 -8.60 -18.79
C LEU A 309 12.68 -8.44 -20.07
N LEU A 310 11.46 -8.99 -20.07
CA LEU A 310 10.53 -8.81 -21.17
C LEU A 310 10.13 -7.34 -21.32
N LEU A 311 9.92 -6.59 -20.22
CA LEU A 311 9.69 -5.14 -20.26
C LEU A 311 10.88 -4.40 -20.87
N ALA A 312 12.12 -4.84 -20.62
CA ALA A 312 13.34 -4.21 -21.10
C ALA A 312 13.61 -4.44 -22.61
N LEU A 313 13.14 -5.54 -23.16
CA LEU A 313 13.54 -6.01 -24.50
C LEU A 313 12.44 -5.88 -25.56
N THR A 314 11.25 -5.37 -25.19
CA THR A 314 10.11 -5.41 -26.10
C THR A 314 9.63 -4.03 -26.53
N ASP A 315 9.39 -3.89 -27.85
CA ASP A 315 8.68 -2.76 -28.46
C ASP A 315 7.21 -3.10 -28.79
N SER A 316 6.71 -4.21 -28.23
CA SER A 316 5.36 -4.71 -28.50
C SER A 316 4.47 -4.55 -27.26
N VAL A 317 3.35 -3.83 -27.39
CA VAL A 317 2.37 -3.64 -26.30
C VAL A 317 1.90 -4.97 -25.68
N PRO A 318 1.49 -6.01 -26.44
CA PRO A 318 1.07 -7.27 -25.84
C PRO A 318 2.17 -7.96 -25.02
N LEU A 319 3.41 -7.93 -25.48
CA LEU A 319 4.55 -8.50 -24.76
C LEU A 319 4.89 -7.67 -23.52
N TYR A 320 4.81 -6.33 -23.60
CA TYR A 320 4.99 -5.44 -22.44
C TYR A 320 3.95 -5.75 -21.36
N VAL A 321 2.67 -5.83 -21.76
CA VAL A 321 1.57 -6.20 -20.84
C VAL A 321 1.84 -7.56 -20.20
N THR A 322 2.28 -8.56 -20.98
CA THR A 322 2.61 -9.90 -20.46
C THR A 322 3.72 -9.81 -19.42
N GLY A 323 4.82 -9.10 -19.69
CA GLY A 323 5.91 -8.88 -18.73
C GLY A 323 5.42 -8.20 -17.45
N PHE A 324 4.59 -7.15 -17.59
CA PHE A 324 3.98 -6.47 -16.45
C PHE A 324 3.12 -7.40 -15.60
N LEU A 325 2.28 -8.23 -16.23
CA LEU A 325 1.42 -9.18 -15.54
C LEU A 325 2.23 -10.28 -14.81
N MET A 326 3.35 -10.74 -15.38
CA MET A 326 4.25 -11.67 -14.72
C MET A 326 4.83 -11.08 -13.44
N VAL A 327 5.27 -9.82 -13.48
CA VAL A 327 5.78 -9.12 -12.28
C VAL A 327 4.65 -8.91 -11.27
N ALA A 328 3.49 -8.41 -11.70
CA ALA A 328 2.34 -8.17 -10.83
C ALA A 328 1.87 -9.44 -10.10
N LEU A 329 1.82 -10.57 -10.81
CA LEU A 329 1.48 -11.88 -10.26
C LEU A 329 2.41 -12.24 -9.09
N VAL A 330 3.71 -12.11 -9.32
CA VAL A 330 4.74 -12.53 -8.36
C VAL A 330 4.82 -11.59 -7.17
N VAL A 331 4.92 -10.28 -7.42
CA VAL A 331 5.05 -9.26 -6.36
C VAL A 331 3.88 -9.36 -5.38
N SER A 332 2.66 -9.56 -5.89
CA SER A 332 1.47 -9.67 -5.06
C SER A 332 1.46 -10.92 -4.18
N ALA A 333 2.02 -12.03 -4.65
CA ALA A 333 2.16 -13.27 -3.87
C ALA A 333 3.32 -13.22 -2.87
N LEU A 334 4.42 -12.52 -3.20
CA LEU A 334 5.60 -12.41 -2.34
C LEU A 334 5.33 -11.61 -1.06
N VAL A 335 4.53 -10.53 -1.14
CA VAL A 335 4.28 -9.65 0.02
C VAL A 335 3.66 -10.40 1.22
N PRO A 336 2.58 -11.19 1.07
CA PRO A 336 2.05 -12.00 2.17
C PRO A 336 3.06 -13.04 2.70
N ALA A 337 3.84 -13.67 1.80
CA ALA A 337 4.86 -14.63 2.19
C ALA A 337 5.97 -13.99 3.04
N ILE A 338 6.46 -12.82 2.64
CA ILE A 338 7.46 -12.05 3.40
C ILE A 338 6.88 -11.61 4.76
N ASN A 339 5.64 -11.12 4.80
CA ASN A 339 4.99 -10.73 6.05
C ASN A 339 4.83 -11.91 7.02
N THR A 340 4.52 -13.10 6.51
CA THR A 340 4.48 -14.33 7.31
C THR A 340 5.86 -14.68 7.86
N HIS A 341 6.91 -14.52 7.05
CA HIS A 341 8.29 -14.73 7.48
C HIS A 341 8.74 -13.71 8.52
N ILE A 342 8.39 -12.43 8.38
CA ILE A 342 8.59 -11.40 9.40
C ILE A 342 7.91 -11.80 10.72
N ALA A 343 6.63 -12.22 10.66
CA ALA A 343 5.88 -12.63 11.84
C ALA A 343 6.48 -13.82 12.57
N SER A 344 7.09 -14.77 11.85
CA SER A 344 7.74 -15.95 12.41
C SER A 344 9.16 -15.69 12.91
N SER A 345 9.80 -14.61 12.45
CA SER A 345 11.18 -14.23 12.83
C SER A 345 11.26 -13.44 14.13
N VAL A 346 10.11 -13.06 14.72
CA VAL A 346 10.04 -12.29 15.97
C VAL A 346 9.14 -12.99 16.99
N THR A 347 9.44 -12.81 18.28
CA THR A 347 8.61 -13.35 19.37
C THR A 347 7.20 -12.72 19.33
N ARG A 348 6.21 -13.47 19.82
CA ARG A 348 4.80 -13.07 19.79
C ARG A 348 4.56 -11.70 20.46
N SER A 349 5.28 -11.41 21.56
CA SER A 349 5.22 -10.15 22.32
C SER A 349 5.81 -8.96 21.56
N ARG A 350 6.68 -9.19 20.56
CA ARG A 350 7.40 -8.16 19.79
C ARG A 350 6.94 -8.03 18.33
N ARG A 351 5.92 -8.77 17.92
CA ARG A 351 5.39 -8.67 16.54
C ARG A 351 4.97 -7.26 16.17
N GLY A 352 4.39 -6.51 17.10
CA GLY A 352 4.03 -5.11 16.87
C GLY A 352 5.24 -4.24 16.51
N THR A 353 6.36 -4.37 17.22
CA THR A 353 7.63 -3.68 16.91
C THR A 353 8.18 -4.13 15.56
N GLY A 354 8.15 -5.45 15.29
CA GLY A 354 8.62 -6.02 14.02
C GLY A 354 7.85 -5.49 12.82
N PHE A 355 6.52 -5.47 12.89
CA PHE A 355 5.70 -4.89 11.81
C PHE A 355 5.83 -3.36 11.72
N GLY A 356 6.11 -2.65 12.82
CA GLY A 356 6.44 -1.23 12.80
C GLY A 356 7.72 -0.94 11.98
N ILE A 357 8.78 -1.75 12.20
CA ILE A 357 10.02 -1.64 11.41
C ILE A 357 9.75 -1.98 9.93
N ALA A 358 8.98 -3.04 9.67
CA ALA A 358 8.59 -3.41 8.30
C ALA A 358 7.81 -2.30 7.59
N ALA A 359 6.87 -1.64 8.28
CA ALA A 359 6.13 -0.50 7.75
C ALA A 359 7.03 0.71 7.46
N THR A 360 8.06 0.93 8.30
CA THR A 360 9.08 1.96 8.04
C THR A 360 9.86 1.63 6.78
N ALA A 361 10.33 0.39 6.60
CA ALA A 361 11.04 -0.05 5.41
C ALA A 361 10.17 0.10 4.14
N GLN A 362 8.88 -0.28 4.23
CA GLN A 362 7.92 -0.03 3.16
C GLN A 362 7.78 1.46 2.82
N SER A 363 7.76 2.33 3.82
CA SER A 363 7.69 3.79 3.60
C SER A 363 8.93 4.34 2.89
N PHE A 364 10.10 3.81 3.21
CA PHE A 364 11.34 4.13 2.49
C PHE A 364 11.31 3.68 1.03
N SER A 365 10.69 2.55 0.72
CA SER A 365 10.58 2.08 -0.67
C SER A 365 9.73 3.01 -1.55
N PHE A 366 8.75 3.71 -0.98
CA PHE A 366 7.99 4.76 -1.66
C PHE A 366 8.81 6.03 -1.97
N ALA A 367 9.99 6.19 -1.40
CA ALA A 367 10.92 7.27 -1.76
C ALA A 367 11.98 6.77 -2.77
N ILE A 368 12.54 5.58 -2.55
CA ILE A 368 13.63 5.03 -3.38
C ILE A 368 13.12 4.54 -4.73
N GLY A 369 11.96 3.86 -4.79
CA GLY A 369 11.39 3.36 -6.04
C GLY A 369 11.13 4.47 -7.06
N PRO A 370 10.39 5.55 -6.71
CA PRO A 370 10.20 6.69 -7.59
C PRO A 370 11.50 7.40 -7.99
N ALA A 371 12.45 7.55 -7.07
CA ALA A 371 13.76 8.13 -7.39
C ALA A 371 14.51 7.28 -8.42
N GLY A 372 14.44 5.95 -8.30
CA GLY A 372 14.96 5.01 -9.29
C GLY A 372 14.25 5.15 -10.65
N ALA A 373 12.92 5.30 -10.66
CA ALA A 373 12.15 5.53 -11.88
C ALA A 373 12.58 6.83 -12.57
N ALA A 374 12.77 7.92 -11.82
CA ALA A 374 13.24 9.19 -12.36
C ALA A 374 14.67 9.08 -12.94
N PHE A 375 15.57 8.39 -12.24
CA PHE A 375 16.92 8.16 -12.72
C PHE A 375 16.92 7.38 -14.04
N PHE A 376 16.20 6.27 -14.12
CA PHE A 376 16.16 5.47 -15.33
C PHE A 376 15.35 6.13 -16.46
N ALA A 377 14.35 6.95 -16.16
CA ALA A 377 13.68 7.75 -17.17
C ALA A 377 14.62 8.78 -17.83
N ALA A 378 15.61 9.27 -17.07
CA ALA A 378 16.63 10.20 -17.60
C ALA A 378 17.76 9.50 -18.36
N VAL A 379 18.04 8.23 -18.08
CA VAL A 379 19.15 7.47 -18.71
C VAL A 379 18.60 6.51 -19.78
N SER A 380 17.85 5.51 -19.39
CA SER A 380 17.16 4.52 -20.23
C SER A 380 16.21 3.69 -19.39
N LEU A 381 14.95 3.65 -19.75
CA LEU A 381 13.95 2.80 -19.08
C LEU A 381 14.25 1.30 -19.27
N ASP A 382 14.74 0.92 -20.45
CA ASP A 382 15.09 -0.48 -20.76
C ASP A 382 16.23 -0.97 -19.85
N LEU A 383 17.25 -0.11 -19.64
CA LEU A 383 18.31 -0.38 -18.66
C LEU A 383 17.72 -0.51 -17.25
N GLY A 384 16.75 0.33 -16.89
CA GLY A 384 16.06 0.27 -15.60
C GLY A 384 15.35 -1.08 -15.39
N PHE A 385 14.61 -1.53 -16.38
CA PHE A 385 13.93 -2.84 -16.34
C PHE A 385 14.91 -4.02 -16.35
N ALA A 386 16.01 -3.93 -17.09
CA ALA A 386 17.08 -4.94 -17.07
C ALA A 386 17.77 -5.03 -15.68
N VAL A 387 18.04 -3.89 -15.05
CA VAL A 387 18.55 -3.84 -13.66
C VAL A 387 17.56 -4.46 -12.70
N LEU A 388 16.28 -4.19 -12.84
CA LEU A 388 15.23 -4.82 -12.02
C LEU A 388 15.21 -6.34 -12.18
N ALA A 389 15.38 -6.86 -13.39
CA ALA A 389 15.49 -8.30 -13.61
C ALA A 389 16.67 -8.90 -12.80
N GLY A 390 17.82 -8.24 -12.83
CA GLY A 390 18.99 -8.63 -12.02
C GLY A 390 18.71 -8.56 -10.50
N LEU A 391 18.01 -7.52 -10.04
CA LEU A 391 17.65 -7.37 -8.63
C LEU A 391 16.64 -8.44 -8.17
N PHE A 392 15.68 -8.83 -8.99
CA PHE A 392 14.78 -9.95 -8.68
C PHE A 392 15.55 -11.26 -8.56
N LEU A 393 16.49 -11.54 -9.46
CA LEU A 393 17.34 -12.75 -9.37
C LEU A 393 18.19 -12.72 -8.09
N ALA A 394 18.84 -11.60 -7.79
CA ALA A 394 19.63 -11.46 -6.58
C ALA A 394 18.81 -11.66 -5.32
N LEU A 395 17.61 -11.05 -5.26
CA LEU A 395 16.65 -11.26 -4.16
C LEU A 395 16.25 -12.73 -4.03
N GLY A 396 15.98 -13.39 -5.15
CA GLY A 396 15.64 -14.81 -5.19
C GLY A 396 16.75 -15.70 -4.59
N VAL A 397 17.99 -15.48 -4.98
CA VAL A 397 19.17 -16.21 -4.47
C VAL A 397 19.36 -15.97 -2.97
N VAL A 398 19.34 -14.70 -2.53
CA VAL A 398 19.52 -14.33 -1.11
C VAL A 398 18.45 -14.96 -0.24
N MET A 399 17.19 -14.84 -0.62
CA MET A 399 16.09 -15.38 0.16
C MET A 399 16.03 -16.92 0.11
N PHE A 400 16.36 -17.53 -1.02
CA PHE A 400 16.44 -18.98 -1.12
C PHE A 400 17.48 -19.57 -0.16
N SER A 401 18.70 -19.00 -0.12
CA SER A 401 19.77 -19.44 0.77
C SER A 401 19.40 -19.22 2.25
N ALA A 402 18.90 -18.04 2.60
CA ALA A 402 18.54 -17.70 3.98
C ALA A 402 17.41 -18.57 4.55
N ILE A 403 16.37 -18.86 3.75
CA ILE A 403 15.24 -19.70 4.19
C ILE A 403 15.67 -21.15 4.29
N ARG A 404 16.52 -21.65 3.37
CA ARG A 404 17.01 -23.03 3.37
C ARG A 404 17.88 -23.32 4.60
N GLU A 405 18.81 -22.44 4.95
CA GLU A 405 19.64 -22.58 6.15
C GLU A 405 18.79 -22.70 7.41
N HIS A 406 17.71 -21.93 7.52
CA HIS A 406 16.81 -22.01 8.67
C HIS A 406 15.99 -23.29 8.74
N GLN A 407 15.66 -23.91 7.61
CA GLN A 407 14.96 -25.19 7.55
C GLN A 407 15.87 -26.37 7.93
N VAL A 408 17.16 -26.27 7.69
CA VAL A 408 18.15 -27.32 8.01
C VAL A 408 18.53 -27.30 9.50
N MET A 409 18.45 -26.11 10.15
CA MET A 409 18.79 -25.95 11.58
C MET A 409 17.61 -26.25 12.53
N ARG A 410 16.42 -26.56 12.03
CA ARG A 410 15.26 -27.02 12.82
C ARG A 410 15.03 -28.50 12.60
#